data_7dfc5c4077621dd094125acf9c5bd70c
#
_entry.id   7dfc5c4077621dd094125acf9c5bd70c
#
_cell.length_a   1.000
_cell.length_b   1.000
_cell.length_c   1.000
_cell.angle_alpha   90.00
_cell.angle_beta   90.00
_cell.angle_gamma   90.00
#
_symmetry.space_group_name_H-M   'P 1'
#
loop_
_entity.id
_entity.type
_entity.pdbx_description
1 polymer ?
#
loop_
_entity_poly.entity_id
_entity_poly.type
_entity_poly.pdbx_seq_one_letter_code
_entity_poly.pdbx_strand_id
1 'polypeptide(L)'
;EDFLPLEKEKICTIAVIGPNANSRDALVGNYVGTSSQYITPLEGIQQYVGEEIRVLYAQGCGLYKDKVEGLGERKDRMQEAVIAVEHADVAVMCLGLDATIEGEQGDAGNEYASGDKLGLNLPGLQEELLETVAAMGKPVVVLLMAGSAIDLSWAEHNPNVKAIVDCWYPGARGGKAIAEMLFGEFSPSGKLPVTFYQGTENLPEFTDYNMADRTYRYTDKNVLYPFG
;
A
#
# COMPACT_ATOMS: atom_id res chain seq x y z
N GLU A 1 18.34 11.07 8.24
CA GLU A 1 18.48 11.56 6.85
C GLU A 1 17.27 11.08 6.07
N ASP A 2 16.65 11.99 5.33
CA ASP A 2 15.48 11.69 4.51
C ASP A 2 15.89 10.72 3.39
N PHE A 3 15.16 9.62 3.25
CA PHE A 3 15.47 8.60 2.23
C PHE A 3 14.90 8.96 0.86
N LEU A 4 13.75 9.62 0.83
CA LEU A 4 13.18 10.17 -0.40
C LEU A 4 13.60 11.63 -0.59
N PRO A 5 13.78 12.10 -1.82
CA PRO A 5 13.60 11.37 -3.07
C PRO A 5 14.70 10.35 -3.35
N LEU A 6 14.37 9.35 -4.19
CA LEU A 6 15.35 8.40 -4.70
C LEU A 6 16.31 9.09 -5.66
N GLU A 7 17.61 8.86 -5.48
CA GLU A 7 18.65 9.41 -6.35
C GLU A 7 19.00 8.39 -7.45
N LYS A 8 18.66 8.70 -8.70
CA LYS A 8 18.86 7.80 -9.85
C LYS A 8 20.32 7.31 -9.96
N GLU A 9 21.27 8.18 -9.67
CA GLU A 9 22.71 7.91 -9.78
C GLU A 9 23.20 6.89 -8.74
N LYS A 10 22.40 6.65 -7.69
CA LYS A 10 22.76 5.72 -6.61
C LYS A 10 22.02 4.38 -6.71
N ILE A 11 21.13 4.22 -7.66
CA ILE A 11 20.24 3.06 -7.78
C ILE A 11 20.46 2.42 -9.16
N CYS A 12 20.78 1.13 -9.18
CA CYS A 12 20.87 0.35 -10.40
C CYS A 12 19.63 -0.55 -10.62
N THR A 13 18.99 -0.96 -9.55
CA THR A 13 17.84 -1.89 -9.62
C THR A 13 16.80 -1.55 -8.55
N ILE A 14 15.55 -1.46 -8.95
CA ILE A 14 14.39 -1.30 -8.07
C ILE A 14 13.53 -2.57 -8.12
N ALA A 15 13.16 -3.12 -6.98
CA ALA A 15 12.14 -4.15 -6.89
C ALA A 15 10.78 -3.50 -6.59
N VAL A 16 9.81 -3.65 -7.49
CA VAL A 16 8.42 -3.20 -7.30
C VAL A 16 7.59 -4.42 -6.94
N ILE A 17 7.10 -4.44 -5.70
CA ILE A 17 6.53 -5.64 -5.08
C ILE A 17 5.11 -5.33 -4.58
N GLY A 18 4.25 -6.31 -4.65
CA GLY A 18 2.92 -6.24 -4.02
C GLY A 18 1.75 -6.43 -4.98
N PRO A 19 0.57 -6.77 -4.44
CA PRO A 19 -0.62 -7.04 -5.25
C PRO A 19 -1.12 -5.80 -6.00
N ASN A 20 -0.88 -4.59 -5.45
CA ASN A 20 -1.34 -3.34 -6.04
C ASN A 20 -0.32 -2.75 -7.05
N ALA A 21 0.89 -3.32 -7.15
CA ALA A 21 1.95 -2.79 -8.00
C ALA A 21 1.58 -2.70 -9.48
N ASN A 22 0.85 -3.70 -10.00
CA ASN A 22 0.41 -3.76 -11.38
C ASN A 22 -1.12 -3.98 -11.50
N SER A 23 -1.88 -3.41 -10.56
CA SER A 23 -3.33 -3.48 -10.54
C SER A 23 -3.94 -2.18 -11.04
N ARG A 24 -4.84 -2.26 -12.04
CA ARG A 24 -5.63 -1.10 -12.48
C ARG A 24 -6.79 -0.82 -11.52
N ASP A 25 -7.32 -1.86 -10.88
CA ASP A 25 -8.42 -1.73 -9.93
C ASP A 25 -7.97 -0.96 -8.68
N ALA A 26 -6.72 -1.13 -8.26
CA ALA A 26 -6.14 -0.38 -7.16
C ALA A 26 -5.88 1.12 -7.45
N LEU A 27 -6.00 1.56 -8.70
CA LEU A 27 -5.89 2.97 -9.04
C LEU A 27 -7.15 3.76 -8.75
N VAL A 28 -8.30 3.09 -8.73
CA VAL A 28 -9.62 3.72 -8.70
C VAL A 28 -10.48 3.07 -7.61
N GLY A 29 -11.31 3.87 -6.97
CA GLY A 29 -12.29 3.40 -6.00
C GLY A 29 -13.62 3.02 -6.67
N ASN A 30 -14.68 2.95 -5.87
CA ASN A 30 -16.03 2.77 -6.38
C ASN A 30 -16.53 4.02 -7.14
N TYR A 31 -17.60 3.86 -7.90
CA TYR A 31 -18.27 4.93 -8.66
C TYR A 31 -17.34 5.63 -9.65
N VAL A 32 -16.43 4.88 -10.23
CA VAL A 32 -15.46 5.39 -11.19
C VAL A 32 -15.97 5.27 -12.62
N GLY A 33 -15.62 6.25 -13.47
CA GLY A 33 -15.79 6.17 -14.92
C GLY A 33 -14.64 5.41 -15.59
N THR A 34 -14.80 5.11 -16.87
CA THR A 34 -13.74 4.48 -17.67
C THR A 34 -12.75 5.54 -18.14
N SER A 35 -11.49 5.37 -17.80
CA SER A 35 -10.41 6.25 -18.27
C SER A 35 -9.90 5.77 -19.64
N SER A 36 -9.45 6.72 -20.46
CA SER A 36 -8.77 6.44 -21.73
C SER A 36 -7.38 5.82 -21.54
N GLN A 37 -6.76 5.99 -20.37
CA GLN A 37 -5.43 5.48 -20.05
C GLN A 37 -5.33 5.18 -18.56
N TYR A 38 -4.75 4.04 -18.24
CA TYR A 38 -4.36 3.66 -16.88
C TYR A 38 -2.84 3.52 -16.84
N ILE A 39 -2.22 3.97 -15.76
CA ILE A 39 -0.78 3.82 -15.49
C ILE A 39 -0.64 3.33 -14.06
N THR A 40 -0.27 2.06 -13.89
CA THR A 40 -0.03 1.43 -12.59
C THR A 40 1.28 1.93 -11.97
N PRO A 41 1.51 1.75 -10.67
CA PRO A 41 2.79 2.07 -10.05
C PRO A 41 3.98 1.45 -10.77
N LEU A 42 3.88 0.18 -11.16
CA LEU A 42 4.91 -0.52 -11.94
C LEU A 42 5.17 0.17 -13.28
N GLU A 43 4.11 0.41 -14.06
CA GLU A 43 4.22 1.08 -15.35
C GLU A 43 4.79 2.50 -15.22
N GLY A 44 4.36 3.25 -14.20
CA GLY A 44 4.85 4.61 -13.95
C GLY A 44 6.33 4.64 -13.62
N ILE A 45 6.80 3.75 -12.73
CA ILE A 45 8.21 3.65 -12.39
C ILE A 45 9.03 3.23 -13.62
N GLN A 46 8.60 2.19 -14.36
CA GLN A 46 9.28 1.75 -15.58
C GLN A 46 9.39 2.86 -16.64
N GLN A 47 8.31 3.61 -16.86
CA GLN A 47 8.31 4.73 -17.81
C GLN A 47 9.24 5.87 -17.37
N TYR A 48 9.29 6.14 -16.06
CA TYR A 48 10.10 7.23 -15.52
C TYR A 48 11.60 6.91 -15.58
N VAL A 49 12.00 5.69 -15.21
CA VAL A 49 13.41 5.32 -15.16
C VAL A 49 13.96 4.87 -16.52
N GLY A 50 13.09 4.47 -17.45
CA GLY A 50 13.49 4.03 -18.78
C GLY A 50 14.45 2.85 -18.76
N GLU A 51 15.56 2.98 -19.50
CA GLU A 51 16.62 1.96 -19.57
C GLU A 51 17.74 2.19 -18.54
N GLU A 52 17.69 3.28 -17.78
CA GLU A 52 18.76 3.67 -16.85
C GLU A 52 18.78 2.79 -15.59
N ILE A 53 17.60 2.36 -15.11
CA ILE A 53 17.46 1.55 -13.89
C ILE A 53 16.66 0.30 -14.21
N ARG A 54 17.17 -0.85 -13.79
CA ARG A 54 16.41 -2.10 -13.90
C ARG A 54 15.24 -2.11 -12.94
N VAL A 55 14.06 -2.49 -13.42
CA VAL A 55 12.87 -2.69 -12.60
C VAL A 55 12.52 -4.18 -12.57
N LEU A 56 12.60 -4.79 -11.39
CA LEU A 56 12.17 -6.15 -11.12
C LEU A 56 10.76 -6.09 -10.52
N TYR A 57 9.89 -6.99 -10.93
CA TYR A 57 8.52 -7.05 -10.44
C TYR A 57 8.21 -8.43 -9.88
N ALA A 58 7.54 -8.46 -8.72
CA ALA A 58 6.87 -9.64 -8.21
C ALA A 58 5.58 -9.23 -7.50
N GLN A 59 4.50 -9.95 -7.76
CA GLN A 59 3.24 -9.72 -7.03
C GLN A 59 3.37 -10.07 -5.54
N GLY A 60 4.17 -11.06 -5.20
CA GLY A 60 4.47 -11.49 -3.84
C GLY A 60 3.34 -12.24 -3.14
N CYS A 61 2.11 -11.76 -3.23
CA CYS A 61 0.91 -12.41 -2.69
C CYS A 61 -0.34 -11.97 -3.45
N GLY A 62 -1.48 -12.59 -3.17
CA GLY A 62 -2.79 -12.11 -3.61
C GLY A 62 -3.23 -10.88 -2.81
N LEU A 63 -4.27 -10.17 -3.30
CA LEU A 63 -4.79 -8.98 -2.61
C LEU A 63 -5.31 -9.34 -1.20
N TYR A 64 -6.13 -10.39 -1.09
CA TYR A 64 -6.62 -10.94 0.19
C TYR A 64 -6.80 -12.46 0.17
N LYS A 65 -6.96 -13.06 -1.02
CA LYS A 65 -7.01 -14.51 -1.21
C LYS A 65 -5.85 -14.95 -2.07
N ASP A 66 -5.13 -15.95 -1.58
CA ASP A 66 -4.15 -16.63 -2.40
C ASP A 66 -4.84 -17.74 -3.18
N LYS A 67 -4.72 -17.67 -4.48
CA LYS A 67 -5.13 -18.75 -5.34
C LYS A 67 -4.04 -19.80 -5.32
N VAL A 68 -4.32 -20.91 -4.67
CA VAL A 68 -3.52 -22.13 -4.81
C VAL A 68 -4.11 -22.92 -5.96
N GLU A 69 -3.40 -22.99 -7.08
CA GLU A 69 -3.83 -23.71 -8.27
C GLU A 69 -2.85 -24.85 -8.57
N GLY A 70 -3.38 -26.04 -8.79
CA GLY A 70 -2.57 -27.21 -9.16
C GLY A 70 -1.58 -27.62 -8.07
N LEU A 71 -0.29 -27.55 -8.37
CA LEU A 71 0.80 -27.90 -7.46
C LEU A 71 1.40 -26.70 -6.71
N GLY A 72 0.81 -25.51 -6.86
CA GLY A 72 1.26 -24.29 -6.18
C GLY A 72 0.99 -24.34 -4.67
N GLU A 73 1.89 -23.76 -3.89
CA GLU A 73 1.73 -23.55 -2.47
C GLU A 73 1.33 -22.11 -2.14
N ARG A 74 0.73 -21.90 -0.97
CA ARG A 74 0.19 -20.59 -0.56
C ARG A 74 1.20 -19.45 -0.61
N LYS A 75 2.50 -19.73 -0.40
CA LYS A 75 3.56 -18.73 -0.31
C LYS A 75 4.54 -18.75 -1.48
N ASP A 76 4.25 -19.46 -2.54
CA ASP A 76 5.17 -19.59 -3.69
C ASP A 76 5.53 -18.21 -4.28
N ARG A 77 4.57 -17.31 -4.37
CA ARG A 77 4.79 -15.96 -4.88
C ARG A 77 5.70 -15.09 -4.01
N MET A 78 5.76 -15.38 -2.70
CA MET A 78 6.70 -14.66 -1.82
C MET A 78 8.16 -14.94 -2.20
N GLN A 79 8.48 -16.13 -2.67
CA GLN A 79 9.84 -16.46 -3.09
C GLN A 79 10.27 -15.63 -4.30
N GLU A 80 9.37 -15.33 -5.22
CA GLU A 80 9.65 -14.43 -6.35
C GLU A 80 9.97 -13.02 -5.84
N ALA A 81 9.23 -12.53 -4.84
CA ALA A 81 9.50 -11.23 -4.22
C ALA A 81 10.86 -11.22 -3.52
N VAL A 82 11.20 -12.27 -2.76
CA VAL A 82 12.51 -12.43 -2.11
C VAL A 82 13.64 -12.36 -3.14
N ILE A 83 13.54 -13.12 -4.23
CA ILE A 83 14.56 -13.11 -5.30
C ILE A 83 14.67 -11.72 -5.93
N ALA A 84 13.56 -11.04 -6.21
CA ALA A 84 13.58 -9.71 -6.78
C ALA A 84 14.28 -8.69 -5.85
N VAL A 85 13.97 -8.73 -4.55
CA VAL A 85 14.56 -7.83 -3.55
C VAL A 85 16.02 -8.13 -3.29
N GLU A 86 16.44 -9.40 -3.31
CA GLU A 86 17.84 -9.80 -3.18
C GLU A 86 18.73 -9.10 -4.22
N HIS A 87 18.22 -8.95 -5.43
CA HIS A 87 18.92 -8.32 -6.57
C HIS A 87 18.63 -6.82 -6.73
N ALA A 88 17.95 -6.19 -5.79
CA ALA A 88 17.62 -4.78 -5.85
C ALA A 88 18.40 -3.94 -4.83
N ASP A 89 18.48 -2.64 -5.10
CA ASP A 89 19.05 -1.64 -4.20
C ASP A 89 17.96 -1.09 -3.24
N VAL A 90 16.71 -1.07 -3.70
CA VAL A 90 15.53 -0.62 -2.94
C VAL A 90 14.30 -1.43 -3.33
N ALA A 91 13.45 -1.71 -2.36
CA ALA A 91 12.12 -2.30 -2.58
C ALA A 91 11.04 -1.22 -2.45
N VAL A 92 10.17 -1.13 -3.46
CA VAL A 92 8.95 -0.32 -3.45
C VAL A 92 7.77 -1.27 -3.30
N MET A 93 7.15 -1.26 -2.12
CA MET A 93 6.04 -2.15 -1.76
C MET A 93 4.70 -1.45 -2.07
N CYS A 94 3.91 -2.00 -2.98
CA CYS A 94 2.58 -1.48 -3.34
C CYS A 94 1.52 -2.38 -2.69
N LEU A 95 1.01 -1.94 -1.56
CA LEU A 95 0.14 -2.71 -0.67
C LEU A 95 -1.17 -1.96 -0.44
N GLY A 96 -2.20 -2.66 0.00
CA GLY A 96 -3.46 -2.05 0.38
C GLY A 96 -4.69 -2.82 -0.09
N LEU A 97 -5.65 -2.08 -0.58
CA LEU A 97 -6.98 -2.54 -0.95
C LEU A 97 -7.29 -2.21 -2.41
N ASP A 98 -8.48 -2.60 -2.85
CA ASP A 98 -9.15 -2.08 -4.03
C ASP A 98 -10.68 -2.16 -3.85
N ALA A 99 -11.43 -1.66 -4.81
CA ALA A 99 -12.89 -1.61 -4.76
C ALA A 99 -13.58 -2.99 -4.70
N THR A 100 -12.85 -4.09 -4.97
CA THR A 100 -13.42 -5.45 -4.87
C THR A 100 -13.52 -5.95 -3.42
N ILE A 101 -12.77 -5.36 -2.50
CA ILE A 101 -12.77 -5.73 -1.08
C ILE A 101 -13.11 -4.56 -0.15
N GLU A 102 -13.12 -3.34 -0.64
CA GLU A 102 -13.52 -2.13 0.09
C GLU A 102 -14.54 -1.37 -0.76
N GLY A 103 -15.83 -1.45 -0.42
CA GLY A 103 -16.88 -0.88 -1.24
C GLY A 103 -18.22 -0.81 -0.51
N GLU A 104 -19.29 -0.67 -1.27
CA GLU A 104 -20.64 -0.67 -0.74
C GLU A 104 -21.07 -2.03 -0.18
N GLN A 105 -21.97 -2.00 0.78
CA GLN A 105 -22.57 -3.22 1.33
C GLN A 105 -23.19 -4.08 0.20
N GLY A 106 -22.70 -5.31 0.08
CA GLY A 106 -23.14 -6.28 -0.92
C GLY A 106 -22.38 -6.25 -2.24
N ASP A 107 -21.57 -5.22 -2.49
CA ASP A 107 -20.74 -5.12 -3.72
C ASP A 107 -19.32 -5.62 -3.50
N ALA A 108 -18.82 -5.57 -2.28
CA ALA A 108 -17.48 -6.02 -1.96
C ALA A 108 -17.42 -7.56 -1.84
N GLY A 109 -16.40 -8.15 -2.44
CA GLY A 109 -16.13 -9.58 -2.42
C GLY A 109 -15.18 -10.02 -1.30
N ASN A 110 -15.08 -9.25 -0.20
CA ASN A 110 -14.23 -9.62 0.93
C ASN A 110 -14.75 -10.85 1.68
N GLU A 111 -13.94 -11.41 2.57
CA GLU A 111 -14.27 -12.62 3.32
C GLU A 111 -15.47 -12.48 4.28
N TYR A 112 -15.89 -11.24 4.54
CA TYR A 112 -17.00 -10.91 5.44
C TYR A 112 -18.32 -10.67 4.69
N ALA A 113 -18.32 -10.71 3.38
CA ALA A 113 -19.44 -10.39 2.50
C ALA A 113 -20.08 -9.01 2.85
N SER A 114 -19.26 -8.06 3.24
CA SER A 114 -19.60 -6.70 3.64
C SER A 114 -18.75 -5.68 2.91
N GLY A 115 -19.25 -4.45 2.76
CA GLY A 115 -18.46 -3.32 2.28
C GLY A 115 -17.40 -2.85 3.27
N ASP A 116 -17.56 -3.19 4.55
CA ASP A 116 -16.69 -2.72 5.63
C ASP A 116 -15.66 -3.76 6.04
N LYS A 117 -14.48 -3.28 6.44
CA LYS A 117 -13.44 -4.09 7.06
C LYS A 117 -13.78 -4.34 8.54
N LEU A 118 -13.40 -5.51 9.08
CA LEU A 118 -13.50 -5.80 10.51
C LEU A 118 -12.32 -5.27 11.32
N GLY A 119 -11.21 -4.97 10.67
CA GLY A 119 -9.98 -4.49 11.31
C GLY A 119 -9.24 -3.49 10.44
N LEU A 120 -8.11 -3.01 10.93
CA LEU A 120 -7.25 -2.05 10.24
C LEU A 120 -6.01 -2.67 9.62
N ASN A 121 -5.84 -3.99 9.70
CA ASN A 121 -4.66 -4.68 9.18
C ASN A 121 -4.71 -4.78 7.65
N LEU A 122 -3.54 -4.94 7.04
CA LEU A 122 -3.45 -5.33 5.64
C LEU A 122 -4.08 -6.71 5.44
N PRO A 123 -4.87 -6.90 4.37
CA PRO A 123 -5.57 -8.16 4.15
C PRO A 123 -4.63 -9.27 3.65
N GLY A 124 -5.06 -10.52 3.85
CA GLY A 124 -4.39 -11.70 3.33
C GLY A 124 -2.97 -11.90 3.84
N LEU A 125 -2.01 -12.03 2.95
CA LEU A 125 -0.59 -12.20 3.25
C LEU A 125 0.25 -10.92 3.06
N GLN A 126 -0.36 -9.78 2.88
CA GLN A 126 0.36 -8.54 2.57
C GLN A 126 1.27 -8.09 3.72
N GLU A 127 0.85 -8.24 4.97
CA GLU A 127 1.67 -7.92 6.14
C GLU A 127 2.87 -8.85 6.23
N GLU A 128 2.65 -10.17 6.09
CA GLU A 128 3.74 -11.16 6.07
C GLU A 128 4.72 -10.93 4.91
N LEU A 129 4.22 -10.50 3.74
CA LEU A 129 5.06 -10.13 2.61
C LEU A 129 5.95 -8.91 2.95
N LEU A 130 5.37 -7.87 3.57
CA LEU A 130 6.10 -6.68 4.00
C LEU A 130 7.18 -7.04 5.02
N GLU A 131 6.84 -7.84 6.03
CA GLU A 131 7.78 -8.33 7.02
C GLU A 131 8.93 -9.12 6.40
N THR A 132 8.60 -10.04 5.48
CA THR A 132 9.58 -10.86 4.78
C THR A 132 10.56 -10.00 3.97
N VAL A 133 10.05 -9.03 3.23
CA VAL A 133 10.88 -8.11 2.42
C VAL A 133 11.75 -7.23 3.32
N ALA A 134 11.17 -6.65 4.36
CA ALA A 134 11.91 -5.79 5.28
C ALA A 134 13.02 -6.54 6.03
N ALA A 135 12.80 -7.84 6.35
CA ALA A 135 13.81 -8.68 7.00
C ALA A 135 15.06 -8.92 6.14
N MET A 136 15.01 -8.66 4.84
CA MET A 136 16.16 -8.79 3.94
C MET A 136 17.21 -7.69 4.10
N GLY A 137 16.93 -6.65 4.90
CA GLY A 137 17.88 -5.58 5.20
C GLY A 137 18.08 -4.55 4.09
N LYS A 138 17.26 -4.60 3.03
CA LYS A 138 17.25 -3.58 1.98
C LYS A 138 16.32 -2.43 2.37
N PRO A 139 16.59 -1.19 1.91
CA PRO A 139 15.66 -0.08 2.08
C PRO A 139 14.29 -0.40 1.45
N VAL A 140 13.23 -0.13 2.20
CA VAL A 140 11.85 -0.34 1.77
C VAL A 140 11.10 0.98 1.75
N VAL A 141 10.39 1.25 0.67
CA VAL A 141 9.37 2.32 0.57
C VAL A 141 8.01 1.65 0.46
N VAL A 142 7.10 1.98 1.34
CA VAL A 142 5.72 1.46 1.31
C VAL A 142 4.82 2.49 0.63
N LEU A 143 4.14 2.08 -0.42
CA LEU A 143 3.05 2.81 -1.08
C LEU A 143 1.73 2.16 -0.64
N LEU A 144 1.02 2.80 0.26
CA LEU A 144 -0.29 2.35 0.72
C LEU A 144 -1.36 2.82 -0.27
N MET A 145 -2.10 1.89 -0.85
CA MET A 145 -3.20 2.15 -1.79
C MET A 145 -4.49 1.62 -1.17
N ALA A 146 -5.21 2.48 -0.47
CA ALA A 146 -6.43 2.12 0.25
C ALA A 146 -7.34 3.35 0.40
N GLY A 147 -8.65 3.17 0.44
CA GLY A 147 -9.62 4.24 0.65
C GLY A 147 -9.90 4.55 2.12
N SER A 148 -9.34 3.78 3.04
CA SER A 148 -9.54 3.90 4.48
C SER A 148 -8.25 3.66 5.26
N ALA A 149 -8.28 3.96 6.56
CA ALA A 149 -7.15 3.77 7.45
C ALA A 149 -6.66 2.32 7.50
N ILE A 150 -5.36 2.13 7.45
CA ILE A 150 -4.66 0.86 7.67
C ILE A 150 -3.66 1.06 8.81
N ASP A 151 -3.58 0.10 9.72
CA ASP A 151 -2.57 0.10 10.78
C ASP A 151 -1.23 -0.38 10.20
N LEU A 152 -0.29 0.54 10.07
CA LEU A 152 1.08 0.29 9.64
C LEU A 152 2.11 0.52 10.77
N SER A 153 1.68 0.44 12.02
CA SER A 153 2.54 0.68 13.19
C SER A 153 3.78 -0.20 13.19
N TRP A 154 3.67 -1.45 12.76
CA TRP A 154 4.82 -2.33 12.60
C TRP A 154 5.83 -1.77 11.58
N ALA A 155 5.36 -1.33 10.43
CA ALA A 155 6.20 -0.78 9.38
C ALA A 155 6.90 0.51 9.82
N GLU A 156 6.20 1.40 10.51
CA GLU A 156 6.76 2.65 11.02
C GLU A 156 7.93 2.43 11.99
N HIS A 157 7.87 1.36 12.78
CA HIS A 157 8.92 1.02 13.74
C HIS A 157 10.05 0.16 13.16
N ASN A 158 9.93 -0.29 11.92
CA ASN A 158 10.95 -1.13 11.29
C ASN A 158 12.06 -0.28 10.65
N PRO A 159 13.33 -0.46 11.06
CA PRO A 159 14.43 0.38 10.59
C PRO A 159 14.73 0.27 9.09
N ASN A 160 14.28 -0.78 8.42
CA ASN A 160 14.45 -0.97 6.98
C ASN A 160 13.34 -0.32 6.16
N VAL A 161 12.19 -0.01 6.75
CA VAL A 161 11.14 0.80 6.14
C VAL A 161 11.56 2.26 6.24
N LYS A 162 11.90 2.87 5.12
CA LYS A 162 12.48 4.21 5.04
C LYS A 162 11.45 5.30 4.78
N ALA A 163 10.34 4.93 4.18
CA ALA A 163 9.21 5.84 3.94
C ALA A 163 7.90 5.05 3.81
N ILE A 164 6.83 5.67 4.26
CA ILE A 164 5.45 5.22 4.05
C ILE A 164 4.72 6.38 3.37
N VAL A 165 4.11 6.11 2.22
CA VAL A 165 3.35 7.08 1.44
C VAL A 165 1.93 6.59 1.30
N ASP A 166 0.98 7.36 1.84
CA ASP A 166 -0.44 7.11 1.61
C ASP A 166 -0.85 7.66 0.25
N CYS A 167 -1.11 6.77 -0.68
CA CYS A 167 -1.46 7.09 -2.06
C CYS A 167 -2.97 7.14 -2.28
N TRP A 168 -3.79 6.71 -1.30
CA TRP A 168 -5.22 6.50 -1.48
C TRP A 168 -5.50 5.63 -2.71
N TYR A 169 -6.59 5.89 -3.44
CA TYR A 169 -6.78 5.44 -4.81
C TYR A 169 -6.30 6.54 -5.75
N PRO A 170 -5.08 6.45 -6.31
CA PRO A 170 -4.37 7.60 -6.85
C PRO A 170 -4.89 8.10 -8.21
N GLY A 171 -5.92 7.44 -8.74
CA GLY A 171 -6.51 7.77 -10.03
C GLY A 171 -5.84 7.08 -11.21
N ALA A 172 -6.47 7.16 -12.35
CA ALA A 172 -6.10 6.40 -13.54
C ALA A 172 -4.62 6.56 -13.96
N ARG A 173 -4.02 7.71 -13.72
CA ARG A 173 -2.60 7.99 -14.01
C ARG A 173 -1.74 8.05 -12.74
N GLY A 174 -2.21 7.44 -11.67
CA GLY A 174 -1.56 7.46 -10.35
C GLY A 174 -0.12 6.96 -10.37
N GLY A 175 0.19 5.93 -11.15
CA GLY A 175 1.55 5.42 -11.28
C GLY A 175 2.55 6.45 -11.80
N LYS A 176 2.12 7.34 -12.70
CA LYS A 176 2.96 8.45 -13.15
C LYS A 176 3.28 9.41 -11.99
N ALA A 177 2.25 9.84 -11.24
CA ALA A 177 2.42 10.75 -10.11
C ALA A 177 3.28 10.11 -9.01
N ILE A 178 3.07 8.82 -8.74
CA ILE A 178 3.90 8.06 -7.78
C ILE A 178 5.37 8.07 -8.21
N ALA A 179 5.67 7.77 -9.46
CA ALA A 179 7.05 7.79 -9.94
C ALA A 179 7.67 9.18 -9.83
N GLU A 180 6.99 10.22 -10.29
CA GLU A 180 7.44 11.62 -10.18
C GLU A 180 7.72 12.01 -8.71
N MET A 181 6.87 11.59 -7.78
CA MET A 181 7.06 11.82 -6.34
C MET A 181 8.28 11.07 -5.80
N LEU A 182 8.43 9.77 -6.12
CA LEU A 182 9.54 8.96 -5.65
C LEU A 182 10.90 9.53 -6.05
N PHE A 183 10.99 10.16 -7.21
CA PHE A 183 12.22 10.77 -7.73
C PHE A 183 12.30 12.29 -7.54
N GLY A 184 11.39 12.89 -6.77
CA GLY A 184 11.51 14.25 -6.29
C GLY A 184 11.09 15.36 -7.23
N GLU A 185 10.30 15.06 -8.28
CA GLU A 185 9.72 16.11 -9.15
C GLU A 185 8.78 17.05 -8.37
N PHE A 186 8.18 16.54 -7.30
CA PHE A 186 7.40 17.31 -6.34
C PHE A 186 7.40 16.67 -4.96
N SER A 187 7.11 17.46 -3.93
CA SER A 187 6.89 16.99 -2.56
C SER A 187 5.39 16.82 -2.31
N PRO A 188 4.94 15.67 -1.74
CA PRO A 188 3.55 15.49 -1.34
C PRO A 188 3.09 16.58 -0.38
N SER A 189 1.94 17.18 -0.65
CA SER A 189 1.37 18.26 0.18
C SER A 189 0.03 17.87 0.82
N GLY A 190 -0.45 16.66 0.56
CA GLY A 190 -1.69 16.12 1.12
C GLY A 190 -1.63 16.01 2.63
N LYS A 191 -2.80 16.16 3.26
CA LYS A 191 -3.01 15.98 4.69
C LYS A 191 -4.05 14.88 4.91
N LEU A 192 -3.93 14.16 6.01
CA LEU A 192 -4.91 13.11 6.33
C LEU A 192 -6.27 13.75 6.65
N PRO A 193 -7.35 13.36 5.94
CA PRO A 193 -8.70 13.85 6.20
C PRO A 193 -9.38 13.11 7.37
N VAL A 194 -8.74 12.10 7.91
CA VAL A 194 -9.19 11.30 9.06
C VAL A 194 -8.01 10.93 9.94
N THR A 195 -8.27 10.57 11.19
CA THR A 195 -7.28 9.98 12.09
C THR A 195 -7.08 8.51 11.76
N PHE A 196 -5.83 8.06 11.67
CA PHE A 196 -5.47 6.65 11.58
C PHE A 196 -5.20 6.12 12.99
N TYR A 197 -5.74 4.96 13.31
CA TYR A 197 -5.62 4.33 14.63
C TYR A 197 -4.69 3.11 14.59
N GLN A 198 -4.12 2.81 15.75
CA GLN A 198 -3.45 1.52 16.02
C GLN A 198 -4.51 0.53 16.51
N GLY A 199 -5.06 -0.28 15.62
CA GLY A 199 -6.13 -1.22 15.94
C GLY A 199 -7.48 -0.57 16.26
N THR A 200 -8.44 -1.39 16.63
CA THR A 200 -9.84 -0.99 16.87
C THR A 200 -10.28 -1.09 18.32
N GLU A 201 -9.41 -1.55 19.23
CA GLU A 201 -9.75 -1.94 20.61
C GLU A 201 -10.24 -0.78 21.48
N ASN A 202 -9.82 0.43 21.15
CA ASN A 202 -10.19 1.64 21.92
C ASN A 202 -11.18 2.54 21.19
N LEU A 203 -11.76 2.06 20.08
CA LEU A 203 -12.85 2.78 19.44
C LEU A 203 -14.12 2.64 20.30
N PRO A 204 -14.94 3.70 20.41
CA PRO A 204 -16.22 3.61 21.10
C PRO A 204 -17.15 2.61 20.39
N GLU A 205 -18.06 2.02 21.16
CA GLU A 205 -19.08 1.15 20.61
C GLU A 205 -19.81 1.83 19.45
N PHE A 206 -20.07 1.10 18.37
CA PHE A 206 -20.72 1.66 17.16
C PHE A 206 -22.07 2.32 17.43
N THR A 207 -22.80 1.82 18.44
CA THR A 207 -24.09 2.35 18.87
C THR A 207 -24.01 3.51 19.86
N ASP A 208 -22.81 3.85 20.35
CA ASP A 208 -22.59 5.02 21.19
C ASP A 208 -22.49 6.27 20.32
N TYR A 209 -23.49 7.13 20.37
CA TYR A 209 -23.54 8.40 19.64
C TYR A 209 -23.06 9.60 20.44
N ASN A 210 -22.50 9.41 21.61
CA ASN A 210 -21.82 10.49 22.32
C ASN A 210 -20.61 10.95 21.51
N MET A 211 -20.38 12.25 21.47
CA MET A 211 -19.25 12.83 20.73
C MET A 211 -17.95 12.85 21.52
N ALA A 212 -17.98 12.54 22.82
CA ALA A 212 -16.79 12.44 23.64
C ALA A 212 -15.92 11.26 23.17
N ASP A 213 -14.64 11.51 23.02
CA ASP A 213 -13.64 10.53 22.55
C ASP A 213 -13.96 9.85 21.19
N ARG A 214 -14.86 10.46 20.43
CA ARG A 214 -15.29 9.97 19.14
C ARG A 214 -14.79 10.89 18.03
N THR A 215 -14.28 10.35 16.95
CA THR A 215 -13.74 11.06 15.80
C THR A 215 -12.40 11.76 16.10
N TYR A 216 -11.74 12.22 15.02
CA TYR A 216 -10.46 12.93 15.07
C TYR A 216 -10.47 14.19 15.96
N ARG A 217 -11.64 14.76 16.25
CA ARG A 217 -11.76 15.99 17.04
C ARG A 217 -11.65 15.78 18.53
N TYR A 218 -11.93 14.58 19.00
CA TYR A 218 -12.17 14.33 20.44
C TYR A 218 -11.34 13.19 20.98
N THR A 219 -10.76 12.33 20.12
CA THR A 219 -9.95 11.20 20.56
C THR A 219 -8.46 11.51 20.50
N ASP A 220 -7.76 11.09 21.54
CA ASP A 220 -6.30 11.04 21.62
C ASP A 220 -5.79 9.61 21.87
N LYS A 221 -6.70 8.63 21.82
CA LYS A 221 -6.41 7.23 22.13
C LYS A 221 -5.99 6.48 20.87
N ASN A 222 -4.89 5.73 20.98
CA ASN A 222 -4.38 4.85 19.92
C ASN A 222 -4.25 5.53 18.55
N VAL A 223 -3.87 6.78 18.52
CA VAL A 223 -3.63 7.51 17.28
C VAL A 223 -2.30 7.09 16.71
N LEU A 224 -2.31 6.53 15.50
CA LEU A 224 -1.11 6.26 14.72
C LEU A 224 -0.69 7.52 13.95
N TYR A 225 -1.60 8.06 13.16
CA TYR A 225 -1.40 9.33 12.46
C TYR A 225 -2.59 10.24 12.72
N PRO A 226 -2.38 11.47 13.21
CA PRO A 226 -3.46 12.40 13.48
C PRO A 226 -4.06 12.97 12.20
N PHE A 227 -5.30 13.43 12.31
CA PHE A 227 -5.91 14.29 11.29
C PHE A 227 -5.04 15.54 11.03
N GLY A 228 -4.86 15.92 9.76
CA GLY A 228 -4.11 17.11 9.34
C GLY A 228 -2.62 16.86 9.26
#